data_a02f8b903f9204848d868f4dc8c8c639
#
_entry.id   a02f8b903f9204848d868f4dc8c8c639
#
_cell.length_a   1.000
_cell.length_b   1.000
_cell.length_c   1.000
_cell.angle_alpha   90.00
_cell.angle_beta   90.00
_cell.angle_gamma   90.00
#
_symmetry.space_group_name_H-M   'P 1'
#
loop_
_entity.id
_entity.type
_entity.pdbx_description
1 polymer ?
#
loop_
_entity_poly.entity_id
_entity_poly.type
_entity_poly.pdbx_seq_one_letter_code
_entity_poly.pdbx_strand_id
1 'polypeptide(L)'
;MEYIEVTGGNPLRGSIRPAAAKNSVLPLLAATLLCAQPCTLRRVPLLRDVQTSLDLLRAVGSGAAWAGQDLVTQPARQISGRVPTALAGAMRGSVFYLAPLLTRAGWAELPLPGGCRLGPRPIDIHLAGLTAMGAQVCAAAECVVLRRHGVLRGTDFALRLPSVGATLTLMLAACCAAGVTTLRGAACEPEIADTAAFLNACGAKITGAGTPVVCIRGTGGELLDGCVHTVLPDRIAAATYAAAAAIAGGRVTVTQCSPVWLAAFLDFLQSSGCEVARGENEFSITRDQDTKLRGGQELVAAAYPGLATDTAPLAAAVLLGAEGASRIYDGLFQNRFACAQGFAALGADARSEGRLLYLGGSAKLHGATVTAPDLRGGAALVLAGLGVGHGSCVRVLDAGHIRRGYADLAGDLRRLGADCRAGRTGTEAGRQTKKL
;
A
#
# COMPACT_ATOMS: atom_id res chain seq x y z
N MET A 1 21.69 8.58 -7.44
CA MET A 1 20.26 8.20 -7.59
C MET A 1 20.15 6.69 -7.46
N GLU A 2 19.14 6.15 -6.72
CA GLU A 2 18.92 4.70 -6.60
C GLU A 2 18.27 4.18 -7.88
N TYR A 3 18.62 2.94 -8.29
CA TYR A 3 18.02 2.29 -9.44
C TYR A 3 17.80 0.79 -9.19
N ILE A 4 16.86 0.20 -9.95
CA ILE A 4 16.71 -1.25 -10.10
C ILE A 4 16.93 -1.56 -11.59
N GLU A 5 17.73 -2.59 -11.86
CA GLU A 5 18.03 -3.08 -13.19
C GLU A 5 17.55 -4.52 -13.34
N VAL A 6 16.89 -4.81 -14.44
CA VAL A 6 16.27 -6.11 -14.74
C VAL A 6 16.67 -6.55 -16.12
N THR A 7 17.19 -7.77 -16.26
CA THR A 7 17.44 -8.44 -17.54
C THR A 7 16.31 -9.41 -17.83
N GLY A 8 15.69 -9.29 -19.01
CA GLY A 8 14.58 -10.15 -19.41
C GLY A 8 14.97 -11.53 -19.91
N GLY A 9 13.97 -12.38 -20.10
CA GLY A 9 14.11 -13.69 -20.73
C GLY A 9 14.26 -14.89 -19.78
N ASN A 10 14.33 -14.68 -18.47
CA ASN A 10 14.42 -15.76 -17.50
C ASN A 10 13.05 -16.13 -16.90
N PRO A 11 12.59 -17.40 -17.01
CA PRO A 11 11.36 -17.83 -16.35
C PRO A 11 11.53 -17.82 -14.82
N LEU A 12 10.49 -17.44 -14.11
CA LEU A 12 10.50 -17.42 -12.66
C LEU A 12 10.04 -18.75 -12.08
N ARG A 13 10.71 -19.21 -11.00
CA ARG A 13 10.37 -20.45 -10.32
C ARG A 13 10.60 -20.32 -8.82
N GLY A 14 9.76 -20.99 -8.05
CA GLY A 14 9.93 -21.08 -6.60
C GLY A 14 8.73 -20.61 -5.80
N SER A 15 8.94 -20.41 -4.51
CA SER A 15 7.93 -19.90 -3.60
C SER A 15 8.41 -18.64 -2.91
N ILE A 16 7.48 -17.75 -2.61
CA ILE A 16 7.75 -16.50 -1.93
C ILE A 16 6.65 -16.18 -0.93
N ARG A 17 7.05 -15.67 0.22
CA ARG A 17 6.15 -15.12 1.23
C ARG A 17 6.19 -13.61 1.16
N PRO A 18 5.07 -12.90 0.97
CA PRO A 18 5.04 -11.44 1.01
C PRO A 18 5.45 -10.91 2.38
N ALA A 19 6.11 -9.76 2.41
CA ALA A 19 6.30 -9.00 3.64
C ALA A 19 4.93 -8.57 4.21
N ALA A 20 4.89 -8.06 5.43
CA ALA A 20 3.65 -7.55 5.98
C ALA A 20 3.19 -6.27 5.26
N ALA A 21 1.87 -6.07 5.25
CA ALA A 21 1.22 -5.01 4.49
C ALA A 21 1.54 -3.62 5.04
N LYS A 22 2.17 -2.79 4.22
CA LYS A 22 2.37 -1.38 4.52
C LYS A 22 1.07 -0.70 4.94
N ASN A 23 0.00 -0.99 4.21
CA ASN A 23 -1.30 -0.35 4.40
C ASN A 23 -1.99 -0.77 5.72
N SER A 24 -1.54 -1.87 6.36
CA SER A 24 -1.89 -2.22 7.74
C SER A 24 -0.95 -1.60 8.76
N VAL A 25 0.36 -1.68 8.54
CA VAL A 25 1.35 -1.19 9.51
C VAL A 25 1.13 0.27 9.87
N LEU A 26 0.85 1.14 8.89
CA LEU A 26 0.72 2.57 9.13
C LEU A 26 -0.46 2.94 10.06
N PRO A 27 -1.69 2.45 9.85
CA PRO A 27 -2.78 2.68 10.81
C PRO A 27 -2.56 1.96 12.14
N LEU A 28 -1.92 0.78 12.18
CA LEU A 28 -1.58 0.08 13.42
C LEU A 28 -0.62 0.92 14.28
N LEU A 29 0.42 1.51 13.69
CA LEU A 29 1.34 2.41 14.39
C LEU A 29 0.61 3.63 14.98
N ALA A 30 -0.30 4.24 14.22
CA ALA A 30 -1.12 5.33 14.75
C ALA A 30 -2.05 4.85 15.88
N ALA A 31 -2.62 3.64 15.76
CA ALA A 31 -3.50 3.02 16.75
C ALA A 31 -2.80 2.78 18.10
N THR A 32 -1.49 2.49 18.12
CA THR A 32 -0.73 2.28 19.35
C THR A 32 -0.74 3.51 20.28
N LEU A 33 -0.99 4.71 19.74
CA LEU A 33 -1.17 5.92 20.55
C LEU A 33 -2.42 5.86 21.43
N LEU A 34 -3.40 5.03 21.11
CA LEU A 34 -4.61 4.83 21.91
C LEU A 34 -4.42 3.82 23.05
N CYS A 35 -3.25 3.18 23.14
CA CYS A 35 -2.96 2.15 24.12
C CYS A 35 -2.22 2.72 25.33
N ALA A 36 -2.60 2.23 26.53
CA ALA A 36 -1.98 2.57 27.82
C ALA A 36 -0.75 1.68 28.11
N GLN A 37 -0.63 0.55 27.44
CA GLN A 37 0.42 -0.44 27.59
C GLN A 37 1.23 -0.61 26.29
N PRO A 38 2.45 -1.17 26.35
CA PRO A 38 3.26 -1.44 25.16
C PRO A 38 2.54 -2.37 24.18
N CYS A 39 2.72 -2.10 22.87
CA CYS A 39 2.26 -3.01 21.82
C CYS A 39 3.45 -3.59 21.06
N THR A 40 3.38 -4.87 20.71
CA THR A 40 4.36 -5.54 19.89
C THR A 40 3.74 -5.89 18.54
N LEU A 41 4.29 -5.30 17.46
CA LEU A 41 3.90 -5.59 16.09
C LEU A 41 4.94 -6.53 15.47
N ARG A 42 4.51 -7.73 15.08
CA ARG A 42 5.37 -8.74 14.45
C ARG A 42 5.38 -8.58 12.94
N ARG A 43 6.53 -8.92 12.33
CA ARG A 43 6.72 -8.95 10.87
C ARG A 43 6.67 -7.57 10.20
N VAL A 44 6.83 -6.49 10.90
CA VAL A 44 6.82 -5.14 10.31
C VAL A 44 7.95 -5.01 9.28
N PRO A 45 7.66 -4.59 8.02
CA PRO A 45 8.69 -4.46 6.99
C PRO A 45 9.52 -3.19 7.17
N LEU A 46 10.80 -3.25 6.80
CA LEU A 46 11.70 -2.10 6.81
C LEU A 46 11.44 -1.20 5.59
N LEU A 47 10.33 -0.45 5.62
CA LEU A 47 9.92 0.47 4.57
C LEU A 47 10.22 1.93 4.96
N ARG A 48 10.44 2.77 3.95
CA ARG A 48 10.63 4.22 4.18
C ARG A 48 9.41 4.85 4.86
N ASP A 49 8.19 4.50 4.44
CA ASP A 49 6.95 5.02 5.04
C ASP A 49 6.79 4.54 6.50
N VAL A 50 7.23 3.32 6.84
CA VAL A 50 7.25 2.80 8.23
C VAL A 50 8.24 3.63 9.07
N GLN A 51 9.46 3.87 8.57
CA GLN A 51 10.43 4.70 9.28
C GLN A 51 9.89 6.11 9.53
N THR A 52 9.27 6.74 8.52
CA THR A 52 8.61 8.06 8.69
C THR A 52 7.52 8.01 9.77
N SER A 53 6.75 6.92 9.84
CA SER A 53 5.73 6.73 10.88
C SER A 53 6.34 6.57 12.28
N LEU A 54 7.48 5.88 12.41
CA LEU A 54 8.22 5.78 13.67
C LEU A 54 8.77 7.13 14.12
N ASP A 55 9.29 7.91 13.19
CA ASP A 55 9.78 9.26 13.48
C ASP A 55 8.63 10.19 13.91
N LEU A 56 7.44 9.99 13.31
CA LEU A 56 6.23 10.71 13.70
C LEU A 56 5.77 10.31 15.11
N LEU A 57 5.76 9.02 15.46
CA LEU A 57 5.46 8.56 16.82
C LEU A 57 6.39 9.23 17.85
N ARG A 58 7.70 9.26 17.56
CA ARG A 58 8.68 9.91 18.44
C ARG A 58 8.45 11.42 18.57
N ALA A 59 8.14 12.07 17.44
CA ALA A 59 7.88 13.52 17.41
C ALA A 59 6.65 13.92 18.22
N VAL A 60 5.64 13.07 18.33
CA VAL A 60 4.45 13.32 19.14
C VAL A 60 4.61 12.83 20.59
N GLY A 61 5.76 12.26 20.98
CA GLY A 61 6.08 11.88 22.36
C GLY A 61 5.92 10.39 22.68
N SER A 62 5.66 9.52 21.69
CA SER A 62 5.61 8.06 21.87
C SER A 62 6.94 7.41 21.54
N GLY A 63 7.29 6.33 22.24
CA GLY A 63 8.47 5.51 21.93
C GLY A 63 8.16 4.41 20.92
N ALA A 64 9.14 4.10 20.05
CA ALA A 64 9.11 2.92 19.22
C ALA A 64 10.54 2.41 18.95
N ALA A 65 10.77 1.12 19.12
CA ALA A 65 12.07 0.49 18.93
C ALA A 65 11.94 -0.93 18.37
N TRP A 66 12.93 -1.35 17.60
CA TRP A 66 13.04 -2.71 17.13
C TRP A 66 13.58 -3.63 18.26
N ALA A 67 12.90 -4.73 18.48
CA ALA A 67 13.32 -5.83 19.37
C ALA A 67 13.50 -7.08 18.49
N GLY A 68 14.70 -7.26 17.95
CA GLY A 68 14.96 -8.24 16.90
C GLY A 68 14.19 -7.91 15.62
N GLN A 69 13.29 -8.79 15.19
CA GLN A 69 12.42 -8.58 14.02
C GLN A 69 11.04 -7.96 14.36
N ASP A 70 10.75 -7.81 15.64
CA ASP A 70 9.49 -7.25 16.12
C ASP A 70 9.65 -5.76 16.43
N LEU A 71 8.61 -5.00 16.25
CA LEU A 71 8.54 -3.59 16.58
C LEU A 71 7.73 -3.41 17.87
N VAL A 72 8.36 -2.84 18.90
CA VAL A 72 7.70 -2.55 20.18
C VAL A 72 7.47 -1.06 20.30
N THR A 73 6.21 -0.66 20.55
CA THR A 73 5.85 0.72 20.86
C THR A 73 5.68 0.90 22.36
N GLN A 74 6.06 2.07 22.85
CA GLN A 74 5.91 2.44 24.27
C GLN A 74 4.83 3.52 24.39
N PRO A 75 3.91 3.41 25.36
CA PRO A 75 2.89 4.42 25.57
C PRO A 75 3.52 5.75 26.00
N ALA A 76 3.02 6.85 25.43
CA ALA A 76 3.43 8.17 25.84
C ALA A 76 2.66 8.65 27.06
N ARG A 77 3.34 9.26 28.04
CA ARG A 77 2.69 9.93 29.19
C ARG A 77 2.01 11.23 28.76
N GLN A 78 2.70 12.02 27.92
CA GLN A 78 2.19 13.25 27.33
C GLN A 78 2.34 13.16 25.82
N ILE A 79 1.34 13.62 25.07
CA ILE A 79 1.31 13.60 23.61
C ILE A 79 1.16 15.03 23.10
N SER A 80 2.02 15.41 22.14
CA SER A 80 1.83 16.60 21.32
C SER A 80 0.72 16.38 20.31
N GLY A 81 -0.22 17.31 20.21
CA GLY A 81 -1.23 17.30 19.15
C GLY A 81 -0.71 17.74 17.78
N ARG A 82 0.56 18.17 17.66
CA ARG A 82 1.13 18.71 16.42
C ARG A 82 1.96 17.68 15.68
N VAL A 83 1.63 17.46 14.41
CA VAL A 83 2.45 16.68 13.48
C VAL A 83 3.46 17.60 12.78
N PRO A 84 4.77 17.29 12.80
CA PRO A 84 5.78 18.10 12.08
C PRO A 84 5.52 18.10 10.57
N THR A 85 5.62 19.28 9.93
CA THR A 85 5.31 19.49 8.51
C THR A 85 6.12 18.57 7.59
N ALA A 86 7.42 18.39 7.86
CA ALA A 86 8.28 17.53 7.06
C ALA A 86 7.81 16.06 7.08
N LEU A 87 7.32 15.55 8.23
CA LEU A 87 6.82 14.18 8.37
C LEU A 87 5.42 14.03 7.77
N ALA A 88 4.53 15.02 7.94
CA ALA A 88 3.22 15.03 7.30
C ALA A 88 3.34 15.00 5.77
N GLY A 89 4.24 15.81 5.20
CA GLY A 89 4.51 15.90 3.76
C GLY A 89 5.17 14.66 3.17
N ALA A 90 5.88 13.85 3.97
CA ALA A 90 6.61 12.69 3.50
C ALA A 90 5.70 11.49 3.16
N MET A 91 4.54 11.36 3.83
CA MET A 91 3.63 10.22 3.62
C MET A 91 2.16 10.60 3.81
N ARG A 92 1.28 9.98 2.99
CA ARG A 92 -0.18 10.14 3.13
C ARG A 92 -0.73 9.55 4.44
N GLY A 93 -0.07 8.52 4.98
CA GLY A 93 -0.46 7.83 6.22
C GLY A 93 -0.45 8.72 7.46
N SER A 94 0.14 9.93 7.39
CA SER A 94 0.09 10.92 8.47
C SER A 94 -1.36 11.28 8.87
N VAL A 95 -2.33 11.13 7.98
CA VAL A 95 -3.76 11.37 8.28
C VAL A 95 -4.30 10.47 9.38
N PHE A 96 -3.78 9.26 9.54
CA PHE A 96 -4.21 8.33 10.60
C PHE A 96 -3.93 8.85 12.01
N TYR A 97 -2.99 9.78 12.15
CA TYR A 97 -2.64 10.38 13.44
C TYR A 97 -3.66 11.39 13.95
N LEU A 98 -4.54 11.94 13.07
CA LEU A 98 -5.57 12.91 13.47
C LEU A 98 -6.44 12.40 14.62
N ALA A 99 -6.98 11.17 14.51
CA ALA A 99 -7.90 10.63 15.51
C ALA A 99 -7.20 10.33 16.85
N PRO A 100 -6.05 9.61 16.90
CA PRO A 100 -5.34 9.37 18.15
C PRO A 100 -4.85 10.66 18.83
N LEU A 101 -4.34 11.63 18.09
CA LEU A 101 -3.88 12.90 18.66
C LEU A 101 -5.05 13.70 19.22
N LEU A 102 -6.18 13.80 18.49
CA LEU A 102 -7.39 14.43 18.98
C LEU A 102 -7.92 13.76 20.26
N THR A 103 -7.90 12.42 20.29
CA THR A 103 -8.33 11.64 21.46
C THR A 103 -7.41 11.86 22.66
N ARG A 104 -6.10 11.87 22.47
CA ARG A 104 -5.12 11.93 23.56
C ARG A 104 -4.80 13.35 24.03
N ALA A 105 -4.54 14.26 23.10
CA ALA A 105 -4.15 15.64 23.40
C ALA A 105 -5.34 16.60 23.52
N GLY A 106 -6.54 16.19 23.07
CA GLY A 106 -7.71 17.08 22.99
C GLY A 106 -7.71 17.99 21.74
N TRP A 107 -6.63 17.98 20.98
CA TRP A 107 -6.48 18.70 19.72
C TRP A 107 -5.51 17.96 18.79
N ALA A 108 -5.61 18.22 17.50
CA ALA A 108 -4.70 17.69 16.49
C ALA A 108 -4.44 18.77 15.43
N GLU A 109 -3.17 18.99 15.09
CA GLU A 109 -2.74 19.84 13.99
C GLU A 109 -1.96 19.00 12.98
N LEU A 110 -2.51 18.89 11.78
CA LEU A 110 -1.91 18.14 10.68
C LEU A 110 -1.71 19.07 9.50
N PRO A 111 -0.46 19.37 9.10
CA PRO A 111 -0.16 19.94 7.79
C PRO A 111 -0.72 19.05 6.69
N LEU A 112 -1.06 19.62 5.53
CA LEU A 112 -1.67 18.86 4.43
C LEU A 112 -0.83 17.60 4.11
N PRO A 113 -1.43 16.39 4.16
CA PRO A 113 -0.68 15.15 3.99
C PRO A 113 -0.09 15.01 2.59
N GLY A 114 1.17 14.68 2.51
CA GLY A 114 1.91 14.46 1.26
C GLY A 114 1.76 13.03 0.70
N GLY A 115 2.78 12.58 0.01
CA GLY A 115 2.87 11.23 -0.55
C GLY A 115 2.91 11.21 -2.08
N CYS A 116 2.41 10.14 -2.73
CA CYS A 116 2.41 9.98 -4.18
C CYS A 116 1.50 11.01 -4.88
N ARG A 117 1.94 11.50 -6.05
CA ARG A 117 1.23 12.50 -6.88
C ARG A 117 0.13 11.84 -7.72
N LEU A 118 -0.88 11.23 -7.07
CA LEU A 118 -1.97 10.50 -7.73
C LEU A 118 -3.20 11.39 -8.05
N GLY A 119 -3.06 12.71 -7.92
CA GLY A 119 -4.14 13.68 -8.02
C GLY A 119 -4.70 14.10 -6.65
N PRO A 120 -5.80 14.88 -6.62
CA PRO A 120 -6.42 15.34 -5.39
C PRO A 120 -6.85 14.18 -4.49
N ARG A 121 -6.51 14.26 -3.22
CA ARG A 121 -6.86 13.26 -2.20
C ARG A 121 -7.41 13.98 -0.97
N PRO A 122 -8.62 14.53 -1.04
CA PRO A 122 -9.22 15.30 0.05
C PRO A 122 -9.39 14.43 1.30
N ILE A 123 -9.44 15.08 2.45
CA ILE A 123 -9.69 14.44 3.76
C ILE A 123 -11.05 14.86 4.32
N ASP A 124 -11.92 15.38 3.48
CA ASP A 124 -13.23 15.92 3.82
C ASP A 124 -14.13 14.88 4.51
N ILE A 125 -14.13 13.60 4.07
CA ILE A 125 -14.89 12.52 4.72
C ILE A 125 -14.34 12.27 6.14
N HIS A 126 -13.01 12.32 6.34
CA HIS A 126 -12.40 12.18 7.66
C HIS A 126 -12.89 13.29 8.59
N LEU A 127 -12.85 14.53 8.11
CA LEU A 127 -13.25 15.71 8.87
C LEU A 127 -14.76 15.70 9.17
N ALA A 128 -15.60 15.38 8.19
CA ALA A 128 -17.04 15.27 8.37
C ALA A 128 -17.42 14.24 9.44
N GLY A 129 -16.79 13.05 9.41
CA GLY A 129 -17.04 12.02 10.42
C GLY A 129 -16.55 12.42 11.81
N LEU A 130 -15.34 13.01 11.93
CA LEU A 130 -14.84 13.52 13.23
C LEU A 130 -15.72 14.66 13.76
N THR A 131 -16.25 15.54 12.89
CA THR A 131 -17.21 16.58 13.28
C THR A 131 -18.51 15.97 13.78
N ALA A 132 -19.04 14.94 13.12
CA ALA A 132 -20.23 14.21 13.59
C ALA A 132 -20.01 13.58 14.97
N MET A 133 -18.76 13.24 15.34
CA MET A 133 -18.38 12.75 16.65
C MET A 133 -18.14 13.88 17.69
N GLY A 134 -18.29 15.16 17.30
CA GLY A 134 -18.17 16.31 18.20
C GLY A 134 -16.81 17.03 18.13
N ALA A 135 -15.97 16.74 17.13
CA ALA A 135 -14.77 17.52 16.89
C ALA A 135 -15.10 18.87 16.22
N GLN A 136 -14.38 19.93 16.59
CA GLN A 136 -14.43 21.22 15.91
C GLN A 136 -13.28 21.30 14.91
N VAL A 137 -13.59 21.64 13.67
CA VAL A 137 -12.60 21.88 12.61
C VAL A 137 -12.30 23.37 12.60
N CYS A 138 -11.03 23.72 12.86
CA CYS A 138 -10.53 25.08 12.73
C CYS A 138 -9.69 25.13 11.43
N ALA A 139 -10.20 25.81 10.41
CA ALA A 139 -9.51 25.92 9.13
C ALA A 139 -8.26 26.82 9.27
N ALA A 140 -7.12 26.34 8.78
CA ALA A 140 -5.92 27.14 8.53
C ALA A 140 -5.47 26.88 7.09
N ALA A 141 -4.80 27.84 6.46
CA ALA A 141 -4.51 27.80 5.02
C ALA A 141 -3.68 26.58 4.59
N GLU A 142 -2.77 26.09 5.45
CA GLU A 142 -1.82 25.03 5.11
C GLU A 142 -1.90 23.80 6.02
N CYS A 143 -2.81 23.78 6.99
CA CYS A 143 -2.99 22.68 7.92
C CYS A 143 -4.45 22.52 8.32
N VAL A 144 -4.77 21.33 8.83
CA VAL A 144 -6.05 21.06 9.50
C VAL A 144 -5.80 21.07 10.99
N VAL A 145 -6.59 21.86 11.71
CA VAL A 145 -6.60 21.89 13.18
C VAL A 145 -7.96 21.37 13.66
N LEU A 146 -7.92 20.34 14.49
CA LEU A 146 -9.07 19.78 15.16
C LEU A 146 -8.98 20.03 16.66
N ARG A 147 -10.14 20.31 17.29
CA ARG A 147 -10.25 20.42 18.76
C ARG A 147 -11.46 19.64 19.23
N ARG A 148 -11.42 19.09 20.44
CA ARG A 148 -12.59 18.50 21.09
C ARG A 148 -12.83 19.15 22.45
N HIS A 149 -14.11 19.23 22.83
CA HIS A 149 -14.55 19.57 24.15
C HIS A 149 -15.12 18.31 24.82
N GLY A 150 -14.47 17.85 25.89
CA GLY A 150 -14.83 16.55 26.51
C GLY A 150 -14.44 15.35 25.63
N VAL A 151 -15.10 14.23 25.85
CA VAL A 151 -14.89 12.98 25.09
C VAL A 151 -15.67 13.03 23.78
N LEU A 152 -15.09 12.53 22.68
CA LEU A 152 -15.82 12.33 21.42
C LEU A 152 -17.02 11.41 21.67
N ARG A 153 -18.09 11.59 20.90
CA ARG A 153 -19.33 10.82 21.04
C ARG A 153 -19.55 9.88 19.86
N GLY A 154 -20.09 8.71 20.16
CA GLY A 154 -20.54 7.77 19.14
C GLY A 154 -21.60 8.41 18.22
N THR A 155 -21.62 7.99 16.97
CA THR A 155 -22.52 8.52 15.92
C THR A 155 -22.87 7.43 14.92
N ASP A 156 -24.01 7.57 14.25
CA ASP A 156 -24.32 6.83 13.01
C ASP A 156 -23.88 7.70 11.82
N PHE A 157 -22.82 7.29 11.12
CA PHE A 157 -22.20 8.06 10.05
C PHE A 157 -22.12 7.25 8.77
N ALA A 158 -22.74 7.78 7.70
CA ALA A 158 -22.66 7.22 6.35
C ALA A 158 -21.51 7.87 5.57
N LEU A 159 -20.53 7.07 5.17
CA LEU A 159 -19.47 7.49 4.26
C LEU A 159 -20.07 7.63 2.86
N ARG A 160 -19.90 8.79 2.19
CA ARG A 160 -20.41 9.01 0.83
C ARG A 160 -19.73 8.14 -0.24
N LEU A 161 -18.57 7.56 0.08
CA LEU A 161 -17.86 6.54 -0.70
C LEU A 161 -16.99 5.70 0.23
N PRO A 162 -16.67 4.44 -0.12
CA PRO A 162 -15.85 3.55 0.70
C PRO A 162 -14.39 4.03 0.69
N SER A 163 -14.04 4.86 1.68
CA SER A 163 -12.70 5.41 1.87
C SER A 163 -11.96 4.65 2.95
N VAL A 164 -10.88 3.93 2.59
CA VAL A 164 -10.00 3.24 3.55
C VAL A 164 -9.50 4.21 4.61
N GLY A 165 -8.98 5.37 4.20
CA GLY A 165 -8.44 6.36 5.12
C GLY A 165 -9.49 6.86 6.12
N ALA A 166 -10.68 7.23 5.64
CA ALA A 166 -11.75 7.72 6.50
C ALA A 166 -12.28 6.62 7.43
N THR A 167 -12.51 5.41 6.92
CA THR A 167 -12.96 4.26 7.74
C THR A 167 -11.99 4.01 8.89
N LEU A 168 -10.68 3.92 8.62
CA LEU A 168 -9.66 3.71 9.64
C LEU A 168 -9.59 4.88 10.63
N THR A 169 -9.57 6.12 10.15
CA THR A 169 -9.51 7.29 11.04
C THR A 169 -10.72 7.35 11.98
N LEU A 170 -11.93 7.11 11.47
CA LEU A 170 -13.14 7.13 12.28
C LEU A 170 -13.21 5.93 13.22
N MET A 171 -12.75 4.76 12.81
CA MET A 171 -12.64 3.59 13.66
C MET A 171 -11.70 3.84 14.86
N LEU A 172 -10.53 4.45 14.61
CA LEU A 172 -9.59 4.84 15.67
C LEU A 172 -10.22 5.86 16.65
N ALA A 173 -10.92 6.87 16.14
CA ALA A 173 -11.59 7.85 16.99
C ALA A 173 -12.70 7.21 17.84
N ALA A 174 -13.46 6.29 17.25
CA ALA A 174 -14.61 5.65 17.88
C ALA A 174 -14.22 4.71 19.03
N CYS A 175 -13.03 4.11 19.01
CA CYS A 175 -12.58 3.19 20.07
C CYS A 175 -12.59 3.84 21.45
N CYS A 176 -12.23 5.11 21.56
CA CYS A 176 -12.23 5.84 22.84
C CYS A 176 -13.40 6.83 22.98
N ALA A 177 -14.36 6.85 22.06
CA ALA A 177 -15.54 7.71 22.13
C ALA A 177 -16.53 7.23 23.23
N ALA A 178 -17.44 8.10 23.64
CA ALA A 178 -18.55 7.74 24.52
C ALA A 178 -19.72 7.19 23.67
N GLY A 179 -20.19 5.98 24.00
CA GLY A 179 -21.32 5.35 23.31
C GLY A 179 -20.93 4.48 22.12
N VAL A 180 -21.83 4.35 21.16
CA VAL A 180 -21.68 3.46 19.98
C VAL A 180 -21.56 4.28 18.71
N THR A 181 -20.60 3.92 17.87
CA THR A 181 -20.46 4.46 16.50
C THR A 181 -20.83 3.38 15.50
N THR A 182 -21.66 3.71 14.53
CA THR A 182 -21.96 2.87 13.36
C THR A 182 -21.44 3.58 12.11
N LEU A 183 -20.50 2.97 11.41
CA LEU A 183 -20.01 3.46 10.12
C LEU A 183 -20.70 2.68 9.01
N ARG A 184 -21.43 3.38 8.12
CA ARG A 184 -22.12 2.81 6.94
C ARG A 184 -21.38 3.19 5.66
N GLY A 185 -21.32 2.28 4.69
CA GLY A 185 -20.51 2.45 3.48
C GLY A 185 -19.01 2.43 3.78
N ALA A 186 -18.62 1.73 4.84
CA ALA A 186 -17.22 1.55 5.21
C ALA A 186 -16.44 0.81 4.13
N ALA A 187 -15.16 1.06 4.03
CA ALA A 187 -14.24 0.31 3.21
C ALA A 187 -14.10 -1.12 3.77
N CYS A 188 -13.93 -2.11 2.87
CA CYS A 188 -13.95 -3.53 3.22
C CYS A 188 -12.59 -4.22 3.03
N GLU A 189 -11.54 -3.48 2.74
CA GLU A 189 -10.19 -4.01 2.52
C GLU A 189 -9.71 -4.86 3.71
N PRO A 190 -8.94 -5.93 3.49
CA PRO A 190 -8.41 -6.79 4.56
C PRO A 190 -7.65 -6.03 5.64
N GLU A 191 -7.02 -4.91 5.28
CA GLU A 191 -6.29 -4.02 6.19
C GLU A 191 -7.21 -3.33 7.22
N ILE A 192 -8.51 -3.16 6.89
CA ILE A 192 -9.53 -2.68 7.84
C ILE A 192 -9.80 -3.75 8.90
N ALA A 193 -9.99 -5.00 8.46
CA ALA A 193 -10.21 -6.13 9.36
C ALA A 193 -9.00 -6.39 10.27
N ASP A 194 -7.78 -6.27 9.73
CA ASP A 194 -6.53 -6.41 10.48
C ASP A 194 -6.39 -5.34 11.57
N THR A 195 -6.70 -4.07 11.23
CA THR A 195 -6.68 -2.98 12.22
C THR A 195 -7.74 -3.18 13.31
N ALA A 196 -8.93 -3.65 12.94
CA ALA A 196 -9.97 -3.98 13.92
C ALA A 196 -9.57 -5.16 14.83
N ALA A 197 -8.92 -6.19 14.27
CA ALA A 197 -8.40 -7.32 15.03
C ALA A 197 -7.34 -6.87 16.06
N PHE A 198 -6.42 -5.99 15.68
CA PHE A 198 -5.44 -5.38 16.58
C PHE A 198 -6.13 -4.60 17.71
N LEU A 199 -7.07 -3.70 17.36
CA LEU A 199 -7.78 -2.88 18.33
C LEU A 199 -8.61 -3.74 19.31
N ASN A 200 -9.27 -4.79 18.79
CA ASN A 200 -10.02 -5.74 19.62
C ASN A 200 -9.09 -6.53 20.57
N ALA A 201 -7.90 -6.91 20.10
CA ALA A 201 -6.88 -7.53 20.95
C ALA A 201 -6.38 -6.57 22.06
N CYS A 202 -6.46 -5.25 21.83
CA CYS A 202 -6.20 -4.21 22.82
C CYS A 202 -7.42 -3.87 23.70
N GLY A 203 -8.53 -4.62 23.60
CA GLY A 203 -9.72 -4.44 24.43
C GLY A 203 -10.84 -3.59 23.83
N ALA A 204 -10.70 -3.11 22.57
CA ALA A 204 -11.79 -2.45 21.85
C ALA A 204 -12.94 -3.45 21.55
N LYS A 205 -14.12 -2.93 21.19
CA LYS A 205 -15.30 -3.72 20.82
C LYS A 205 -15.79 -3.31 19.43
N ILE A 206 -15.15 -3.90 18.40
CA ILE A 206 -15.43 -3.63 16.98
C ILE A 206 -16.01 -4.88 16.34
N THR A 207 -17.12 -4.72 15.63
CA THR A 207 -17.77 -5.79 14.83
C THR A 207 -18.03 -5.28 13.41
N GLY A 208 -18.16 -6.18 12.44
CA GLY A 208 -18.46 -5.86 11.05
C GLY A 208 -17.28 -5.30 10.25
N ALA A 209 -16.06 -5.23 10.79
CA ALA A 209 -14.89 -4.82 10.01
C ALA A 209 -14.66 -5.78 8.82
N GLY A 210 -14.37 -5.23 7.64
CA GLY A 210 -14.32 -5.98 6.39
C GLY A 210 -15.69 -6.10 5.69
N THR A 211 -16.74 -5.50 6.25
CA THR A 211 -18.07 -5.35 5.63
C THR A 211 -18.43 -3.87 5.48
N PRO A 212 -19.47 -3.52 4.69
CA PRO A 212 -19.89 -2.12 4.54
C PRO A 212 -20.44 -1.45 5.82
N VAL A 213 -20.67 -2.22 6.89
CA VAL A 213 -21.19 -1.69 8.16
C VAL A 213 -20.27 -2.11 9.30
N VAL A 214 -19.62 -1.13 9.92
CA VAL A 214 -18.73 -1.35 11.09
C VAL A 214 -19.36 -0.72 12.32
N CYS A 215 -19.52 -1.49 13.38
CA CYS A 215 -20.05 -1.05 14.66
C CYS A 215 -18.93 -1.06 15.72
N ILE A 216 -18.76 0.07 16.42
CA ILE A 216 -17.72 0.26 17.43
C ILE A 216 -18.38 0.75 18.73
N ARG A 217 -18.21 0.01 19.82
CA ARG A 217 -18.54 0.46 21.16
C ARG A 217 -17.31 1.09 21.78
N GLY A 218 -17.32 2.39 21.97
CA GLY A 218 -16.20 3.12 22.56
C GLY A 218 -16.10 2.95 24.06
N THR A 219 -14.93 3.26 24.62
CA THR A 219 -14.58 3.10 26.03
C THR A 219 -15.03 4.27 26.90
N GLY A 220 -15.54 5.37 26.33
CA GLY A 220 -15.94 6.56 27.09
C GLY A 220 -14.77 7.46 27.51
N GLY A 221 -13.65 7.38 26.82
CA GLY A 221 -12.44 8.19 27.06
C GLY A 221 -11.28 7.40 27.67
N GLU A 222 -11.50 6.16 28.09
CA GLU A 222 -10.43 5.29 28.57
C GLU A 222 -9.56 4.81 27.43
N LEU A 223 -8.26 4.64 27.71
CA LEU A 223 -7.30 4.10 26.74
C LEU A 223 -7.42 2.58 26.68
N LEU A 224 -7.01 2.03 25.54
CA LEU A 224 -6.96 0.58 25.32
C LEU A 224 -5.74 -0.03 26.01
N ASP A 225 -5.75 -1.34 26.20
CA ASP A 225 -4.59 -2.12 26.63
C ASP A 225 -3.56 -2.26 25.50
N GLY A 226 -2.40 -2.82 25.83
CA GLY A 226 -1.43 -3.25 24.83
C GLY A 226 -1.69 -4.67 24.36
N CYS A 227 -1.13 -5.02 23.20
CA CYS A 227 -1.19 -6.39 22.70
C CYS A 227 0.03 -6.79 21.88
N VAL A 228 0.12 -8.08 21.57
CA VAL A 228 1.02 -8.63 20.56
C VAL A 228 0.20 -8.95 19.31
N HIS A 229 0.55 -8.34 18.18
CA HIS A 229 -0.20 -8.52 16.93
C HIS A 229 0.74 -8.88 15.78
N THR A 230 0.37 -9.87 14.98
CA THR A 230 1.09 -10.22 13.76
C THR A 230 0.39 -9.57 12.57
N VAL A 231 1.07 -8.62 11.94
CA VAL A 231 0.53 -7.87 10.79
C VAL A 231 0.29 -8.79 9.60
N LEU A 232 -0.84 -8.63 8.92
CA LEU A 232 -1.19 -9.43 7.75
C LEU A 232 -0.19 -9.23 6.59
N PRO A 233 -0.02 -10.24 5.70
CA PRO A 233 0.85 -10.13 4.52
C PRO A 233 0.32 -9.12 3.49
N ASP A 234 1.25 -8.47 2.75
CA ASP A 234 0.91 -7.48 1.74
C ASP A 234 0.36 -8.14 0.47
N ARG A 235 -0.96 -8.04 0.27
CA ARG A 235 -1.65 -8.54 -0.92
C ARG A 235 -1.22 -7.85 -2.21
N ILE A 236 -0.71 -6.60 -2.14
CA ILE A 236 -0.23 -5.89 -3.33
C ILE A 236 1.18 -6.39 -3.72
N ALA A 237 2.04 -6.69 -2.74
CA ALA A 237 3.29 -7.40 -3.01
C ALA A 237 3.03 -8.81 -3.57
N ALA A 238 2.03 -9.53 -3.02
CA ALA A 238 1.59 -10.83 -3.54
C ALA A 238 1.15 -10.72 -5.02
N ALA A 239 0.34 -9.72 -5.36
CA ALA A 239 -0.07 -9.44 -6.74
C ALA A 239 1.13 -9.09 -7.64
N THR A 240 2.16 -8.42 -7.10
CA THR A 240 3.39 -8.09 -7.83
C THR A 240 4.15 -9.37 -8.24
N TYR A 241 4.29 -10.33 -7.33
CA TYR A 241 4.95 -11.61 -7.63
C TYR A 241 4.12 -12.46 -8.60
N ALA A 242 2.79 -12.42 -8.46
CA ALA A 242 1.88 -13.05 -9.42
C ALA A 242 2.01 -12.46 -10.84
N ALA A 243 2.04 -11.13 -10.95
CA ALA A 243 2.28 -10.43 -12.21
C ALA A 243 3.66 -10.75 -12.80
N ALA A 244 4.70 -10.83 -11.95
CA ALA A 244 6.04 -11.20 -12.38
C ALA A 244 6.07 -12.59 -13.03
N ALA A 245 5.41 -13.59 -12.44
CA ALA A 245 5.27 -14.94 -13.01
C ALA A 245 4.49 -14.92 -14.33
N ALA A 246 3.42 -14.12 -14.40
CA ALA A 246 2.63 -13.97 -15.62
C ALA A 246 3.46 -13.36 -16.77
N ILE A 247 4.32 -12.38 -16.49
CA ILE A 247 5.15 -11.68 -17.50
C ILE A 247 6.33 -12.55 -17.93
N ALA A 248 7.08 -13.10 -16.97
CA ALA A 248 8.31 -13.84 -17.26
C ALA A 248 8.06 -15.30 -17.68
N GLY A 249 6.88 -15.85 -17.36
CA GLY A 249 6.61 -17.29 -17.45
C GLY A 249 7.23 -18.07 -16.29
N GLY A 250 6.97 -19.38 -16.26
CA GLY A 250 7.41 -20.28 -15.20
C GLY A 250 6.32 -20.56 -14.18
N ARG A 251 6.69 -20.87 -12.94
CA ARG A 251 5.75 -21.18 -11.85
C ARG A 251 6.20 -20.53 -10.55
N VAL A 252 5.37 -19.67 -9.99
CA VAL A 252 5.61 -19.02 -8.68
C VAL A 252 4.46 -19.33 -7.74
N THR A 253 4.78 -19.78 -6.53
CA THR A 253 3.83 -20.00 -5.44
C THR A 253 3.99 -18.86 -4.41
N VAL A 254 2.91 -18.15 -4.15
CA VAL A 254 2.85 -17.14 -3.08
C VAL A 254 2.24 -17.80 -1.85
N THR A 255 3.03 -17.90 -0.79
CA THR A 255 2.64 -18.57 0.47
C THR A 255 2.21 -17.58 1.55
N GLN A 256 1.42 -18.06 2.50
CA GLN A 256 0.93 -17.27 3.64
C GLN A 256 0.20 -15.98 3.24
N CYS A 257 -0.55 -16.03 2.14
CA CYS A 257 -1.39 -14.95 1.67
C CYS A 257 -2.68 -15.55 1.10
N SER A 258 -3.83 -15.17 1.65
CA SER A 258 -5.12 -15.67 1.19
C SER A 258 -5.42 -15.16 -0.22
N PRO A 259 -5.74 -16.05 -1.19
CA PRO A 259 -6.11 -15.65 -2.55
C PRO A 259 -7.39 -14.80 -2.59
N VAL A 260 -8.26 -14.89 -1.59
CA VAL A 260 -9.49 -14.10 -1.50
C VAL A 260 -9.19 -12.60 -1.44
N TRP A 261 -8.07 -12.20 -0.83
CA TRP A 261 -7.71 -10.77 -0.68
C TRP A 261 -7.34 -10.08 -1.99
N LEU A 262 -7.06 -10.85 -3.05
CA LEU A 262 -6.70 -10.36 -4.37
C LEU A 262 -7.42 -11.12 -5.49
N ALA A 263 -8.62 -11.65 -5.20
CA ALA A 263 -9.38 -12.50 -6.11
C ALA A 263 -9.56 -11.86 -7.50
N ALA A 264 -9.99 -10.60 -7.58
CA ALA A 264 -10.16 -9.89 -8.85
C ALA A 264 -8.88 -9.81 -9.69
N PHE A 265 -7.70 -9.70 -9.04
CA PHE A 265 -6.41 -9.71 -9.76
C PHE A 265 -6.04 -11.12 -10.25
N LEU A 266 -6.33 -12.16 -9.45
CA LEU A 266 -6.10 -13.55 -9.86
C LEU A 266 -7.04 -13.98 -10.99
N ASP A 267 -8.31 -13.53 -10.96
CA ASP A 267 -9.28 -13.76 -12.04
C ASP A 267 -8.81 -13.08 -13.35
N PHE A 268 -8.28 -11.86 -13.24
CA PHE A 268 -7.64 -11.17 -14.36
C PHE A 268 -6.47 -11.99 -14.94
N LEU A 269 -5.55 -12.49 -14.11
CA LEU A 269 -4.43 -13.30 -14.60
C LEU A 269 -4.92 -14.59 -15.27
N GLN A 270 -5.95 -15.22 -14.72
CA GLN A 270 -6.56 -16.42 -15.30
C GLN A 270 -7.21 -16.12 -16.66
N SER A 271 -7.96 -15.03 -16.79
CA SER A 271 -8.52 -14.58 -18.06
C SER A 271 -7.46 -14.22 -19.10
N SER A 272 -6.30 -13.73 -18.63
CA SER A 272 -5.13 -13.44 -19.47
C SER A 272 -4.36 -14.70 -19.91
N GLY A 273 -4.78 -15.91 -19.53
CA GLY A 273 -4.21 -17.17 -19.98
C GLY A 273 -3.20 -17.81 -19.03
N CYS A 274 -3.09 -17.33 -17.80
CA CYS A 274 -2.31 -18.01 -16.76
C CYS A 274 -3.13 -19.10 -16.10
N GLU A 275 -2.49 -20.21 -15.72
CA GLU A 275 -3.06 -21.18 -14.78
C GLU A 275 -2.92 -20.62 -13.37
N VAL A 276 -4.03 -20.54 -12.62
CA VAL A 276 -4.11 -20.04 -11.25
C VAL A 276 -4.64 -21.12 -10.33
N ALA A 277 -3.78 -21.71 -9.51
CA ALA A 277 -4.20 -22.63 -8.46
C ALA A 277 -4.34 -21.87 -7.14
N ARG A 278 -5.47 -22.06 -6.44
CA ARG A 278 -5.81 -21.37 -5.19
C ARG A 278 -5.97 -22.36 -4.06
N GLY A 279 -5.16 -22.20 -3.00
CA GLY A 279 -5.31 -22.87 -1.71
C GLY A 279 -6.01 -21.96 -0.69
N GLU A 280 -5.98 -22.34 0.58
CA GLU A 280 -6.57 -21.56 1.67
C GLU A 280 -5.75 -20.28 1.95
N ASN A 281 -4.44 -20.43 2.12
CA ASN A 281 -3.50 -19.38 2.48
C ASN A 281 -2.29 -19.30 1.52
N GLU A 282 -2.48 -19.78 0.30
CA GLU A 282 -1.48 -19.72 -0.76
C GLU A 282 -2.15 -19.81 -2.12
N PHE A 283 -1.42 -19.41 -3.14
CA PHE A 283 -1.82 -19.59 -4.54
C PHE A 283 -0.58 -19.70 -5.43
N SER A 284 -0.74 -20.30 -6.60
CA SER A 284 0.34 -20.35 -7.59
C SER A 284 -0.12 -19.83 -8.94
N ILE A 285 0.79 -19.18 -9.64
CA ILE A 285 0.65 -18.75 -11.03
C ILE A 285 1.62 -19.56 -11.87
N THR A 286 1.09 -20.21 -12.92
CA THR A 286 1.89 -20.95 -13.91
C THR A 286 1.59 -20.40 -15.30
N ARG A 287 2.60 -20.11 -16.09
CA ARG A 287 2.51 -19.82 -17.51
C ARG A 287 3.73 -20.37 -18.24
N ASP A 288 3.50 -21.09 -19.33
CA ASP A 288 4.57 -21.44 -20.25
C ASP A 288 5.07 -20.19 -20.96
N GLN A 289 6.40 -20.04 -21.10
CA GLN A 289 7.00 -18.85 -21.77
C GLN A 289 6.54 -18.68 -23.19
N ASP A 290 6.32 -19.80 -23.93
CA ASP A 290 5.89 -19.80 -25.32
C ASP A 290 4.38 -19.51 -25.47
N THR A 291 3.61 -19.61 -24.38
CA THR A 291 2.21 -19.24 -24.39
C THR A 291 2.03 -17.74 -24.27
N LYS A 292 1.43 -17.12 -25.28
CA LYS A 292 1.13 -15.71 -25.28
C LYS A 292 0.01 -15.37 -24.32
N LEU A 293 0.16 -14.24 -23.63
CA LEU A 293 -0.91 -13.68 -22.82
C LEU A 293 -2.03 -13.14 -23.71
N ARG A 294 -3.26 -13.23 -23.20
CA ARG A 294 -4.47 -12.70 -23.87
C ARG A 294 -4.74 -11.28 -23.38
N GLY A 295 -4.83 -10.36 -24.31
CA GLY A 295 -5.34 -9.00 -24.10
C GLY A 295 -6.83 -8.89 -24.37
N GLY A 296 -7.28 -7.77 -24.94
CA GLY A 296 -8.71 -7.52 -25.15
C GLY A 296 -9.47 -7.26 -23.84
N GLN A 297 -8.76 -6.88 -22.77
CA GLN A 297 -9.32 -6.71 -21.43
C GLN A 297 -9.83 -5.27 -21.23
N GLU A 298 -11.01 -5.15 -20.63
CA GLU A 298 -11.53 -3.90 -20.08
C GLU A 298 -11.58 -4.00 -18.55
N LEU A 299 -10.58 -3.40 -17.90
CA LEU A 299 -10.44 -3.48 -16.46
C LEU A 299 -10.87 -2.18 -15.78
N VAL A 300 -11.56 -2.30 -14.66
CA VAL A 300 -11.95 -1.16 -13.80
C VAL A 300 -11.35 -1.36 -12.42
N ALA A 301 -10.42 -0.49 -12.04
CA ALA A 301 -9.97 -0.44 -10.66
C ALA A 301 -11.02 0.24 -9.79
N ALA A 302 -11.41 -0.43 -8.71
CA ALA A 302 -12.51 -0.03 -7.83
C ALA A 302 -12.18 -0.37 -6.36
N ALA A 303 -13.06 0.07 -5.46
CA ALA A 303 -12.99 -0.33 -4.06
C ALA A 303 -13.10 -1.86 -3.91
N TYR A 304 -12.47 -2.39 -2.87
CA TYR A 304 -12.51 -3.81 -2.54
C TYR A 304 -13.98 -4.31 -2.39
N PRO A 305 -14.33 -5.50 -2.93
CA PRO A 305 -13.45 -6.55 -3.48
C PRO A 305 -13.11 -6.42 -4.97
N GLY A 306 -13.33 -5.27 -5.60
CA GLY A 306 -12.93 -5.02 -6.99
C GLY A 306 -11.40 -5.03 -7.17
N LEU A 307 -10.96 -4.82 -8.42
CA LEU A 307 -9.54 -4.72 -8.74
C LEU A 307 -8.93 -3.52 -7.99
N ALA A 308 -7.99 -3.80 -7.08
CA ALA A 308 -7.37 -2.74 -6.30
C ALA A 308 -6.63 -1.74 -7.22
N THR A 309 -6.83 -0.44 -7.01
CA THR A 309 -6.13 0.62 -7.75
C THR A 309 -4.59 0.47 -7.67
N ASP A 310 -4.06 -0.06 -6.56
CA ASP A 310 -2.63 -0.33 -6.39
C ASP A 310 -2.11 -1.45 -7.30
N THR A 311 -2.98 -2.34 -7.77
CA THR A 311 -2.62 -3.43 -8.71
C THR A 311 -2.86 -3.06 -10.17
N ALA A 312 -3.55 -1.97 -10.47
CA ALA A 312 -3.83 -1.55 -11.85
C ALA A 312 -2.57 -1.30 -12.69
N PRO A 313 -1.49 -0.66 -12.20
CA PRO A 313 -0.22 -0.57 -12.95
C PRO A 313 0.46 -1.93 -13.17
N LEU A 314 0.29 -2.89 -12.24
CA LEU A 314 0.82 -4.25 -12.39
C LEU A 314 0.06 -5.02 -13.48
N ALA A 315 -1.28 -4.88 -13.53
CA ALA A 315 -2.10 -5.43 -14.61
C ALA A 315 -1.70 -4.82 -15.97
N ALA A 316 -1.43 -3.51 -16.00
CA ALA A 316 -0.91 -2.85 -17.20
C ALA A 316 0.39 -3.49 -17.69
N ALA A 317 1.36 -3.75 -16.78
CA ALA A 317 2.62 -4.38 -17.15
C ALA A 317 2.42 -5.79 -17.75
N VAL A 318 1.46 -6.57 -17.23
CA VAL A 318 1.09 -7.89 -17.78
C VAL A 318 0.54 -7.75 -19.21
N LEU A 319 -0.27 -6.73 -19.45
CA LEU A 319 -0.96 -6.55 -20.75
C LEU A 319 -0.07 -5.95 -21.85
N LEU A 320 1.14 -5.45 -21.56
CA LEU A 320 2.00 -4.86 -22.59
C LEU A 320 2.33 -5.83 -23.73
N GLY A 321 2.67 -7.07 -23.40
CA GLY A 321 2.97 -8.13 -24.37
C GLY A 321 1.79 -9.03 -24.74
N ALA A 322 0.60 -8.78 -24.19
CA ALA A 322 -0.59 -9.60 -24.43
C ALA A 322 -1.19 -9.35 -25.81
N GLU A 323 -1.79 -10.37 -26.43
CA GLU A 323 -2.44 -10.26 -27.74
C GLU A 323 -3.79 -9.56 -27.62
N GLY A 324 -3.95 -8.44 -28.32
CA GLY A 324 -5.16 -7.61 -28.35
C GLY A 324 -5.08 -6.36 -27.48
N ALA A 325 -5.69 -5.29 -27.97
CA ALA A 325 -5.73 -4.01 -27.28
C ALA A 325 -6.57 -4.08 -25.99
N SER A 326 -6.13 -3.41 -24.95
CA SER A 326 -6.78 -3.40 -23.64
C SER A 326 -6.94 -2.00 -23.09
N ARG A 327 -7.89 -1.84 -22.15
CA ARG A 327 -8.13 -0.58 -21.43
C ARG A 327 -8.19 -0.82 -19.95
N ILE A 328 -7.63 0.12 -19.18
CA ILE A 328 -7.75 0.09 -17.72
C ILE A 328 -8.24 1.46 -17.26
N TYR A 329 -9.38 1.49 -16.57
CA TYR A 329 -9.93 2.69 -15.97
C TYR A 329 -9.73 2.66 -14.46
N ASP A 330 -9.14 3.73 -13.88
CA ASP A 330 -9.03 3.87 -12.43
C ASP A 330 -10.21 4.70 -11.89
N GLY A 331 -11.13 4.02 -11.20
CA GLY A 331 -12.29 4.66 -10.59
C GLY A 331 -11.97 5.59 -9.41
N LEU A 332 -10.73 5.53 -8.86
CA LEU A 332 -10.34 6.19 -7.63
C LEU A 332 -9.36 7.36 -7.83
N PHE A 333 -8.33 7.21 -8.68
CA PHE A 333 -7.27 8.20 -8.83
C PHE A 333 -7.13 8.71 -10.26
N GLN A 334 -6.84 10.01 -10.40
CA GLN A 334 -6.72 10.65 -11.72
C GLN A 334 -5.38 10.34 -12.41
N ASN A 335 -4.28 10.25 -11.66
CA ASN A 335 -2.93 10.13 -12.20
C ASN A 335 -2.29 8.77 -11.86
N ARG A 336 -3.09 7.68 -11.87
CA ARG A 336 -2.58 6.34 -11.53
C ARG A 336 -1.58 5.82 -12.55
N PHE A 337 -1.73 6.20 -13.81
CA PHE A 337 -1.00 5.63 -14.93
C PHE A 337 0.15 6.50 -15.44
N ALA A 338 0.81 7.25 -14.56
CA ALA A 338 2.03 8.01 -14.89
C ALA A 338 3.16 7.11 -15.44
N CYS A 339 3.11 5.80 -15.18
CA CYS A 339 4.04 4.81 -15.76
C CYS A 339 3.87 4.59 -17.28
N ALA A 340 2.78 5.04 -17.89
CA ALA A 340 2.53 4.89 -19.33
C ALA A 340 3.67 5.45 -20.18
N GLN A 341 4.25 6.59 -19.79
CA GLN A 341 5.43 7.16 -20.48
C GLN A 341 6.64 6.21 -20.43
N GLY A 342 6.86 5.56 -19.28
CA GLY A 342 7.92 4.56 -19.16
C GLY A 342 7.64 3.31 -19.99
N PHE A 343 6.40 2.84 -20.08
CA PHE A 343 6.02 1.73 -20.96
C PHE A 343 6.24 2.08 -22.43
N ALA A 344 5.87 3.30 -22.85
CA ALA A 344 6.14 3.78 -24.21
C ALA A 344 7.66 3.83 -24.54
N ALA A 345 8.49 4.24 -23.57
CA ALA A 345 9.95 4.23 -23.73
C ALA A 345 10.54 2.81 -23.83
N LEU A 346 9.82 1.79 -23.38
CA LEU A 346 10.17 0.38 -23.55
C LEU A 346 9.65 -0.20 -24.88
N GLY A 347 8.97 0.59 -25.74
CA GLY A 347 8.45 0.18 -27.03
C GLY A 347 6.98 -0.26 -27.03
N ALA A 348 6.24 -0.08 -25.93
CA ALA A 348 4.82 -0.38 -25.89
C ALA A 348 3.96 0.77 -26.44
N ASP A 349 2.87 0.46 -27.15
CA ASP A 349 1.81 1.44 -27.41
C ASP A 349 0.96 1.59 -26.15
N ALA A 350 1.37 2.54 -25.30
CA ALA A 350 0.75 2.81 -24.00
C ALA A 350 0.48 4.31 -23.86
N ARG A 351 -0.77 4.69 -23.66
CA ARG A 351 -1.22 6.10 -23.53
C ARG A 351 -2.17 6.25 -22.38
N SER A 352 -1.97 7.26 -21.56
CA SER A 352 -2.86 7.58 -20.41
C SER A 352 -3.54 8.93 -20.63
N GLU A 353 -4.85 8.96 -20.42
CA GLU A 353 -5.69 10.16 -20.46
C GLU A 353 -6.51 10.23 -19.16
N GLY A 354 -6.06 11.07 -18.22
CA GLY A 354 -6.70 11.17 -16.91
C GLY A 354 -6.72 9.84 -16.17
N ARG A 355 -7.91 9.25 -16.04
CA ARG A 355 -8.14 7.98 -15.34
C ARG A 355 -8.02 6.74 -16.23
N LEU A 356 -7.85 6.92 -17.53
CA LEU A 356 -7.89 5.84 -18.51
C LEU A 356 -6.48 5.57 -19.06
N LEU A 357 -6.13 4.28 -19.14
CA LEU A 357 -4.93 3.79 -19.80
C LEU A 357 -5.34 2.93 -20.99
N TYR A 358 -4.79 3.24 -22.17
CA TYR A 358 -4.91 2.45 -23.38
C TYR A 358 -3.61 1.68 -23.61
N LEU A 359 -3.71 0.41 -23.98
CA LEU A 359 -2.62 -0.49 -24.29
C LEU A 359 -2.90 -1.15 -25.64
N GLY A 360 -2.03 -0.98 -26.63
CA GLY A 360 -2.19 -1.58 -27.96
C GLY A 360 -2.00 -3.10 -27.96
N GLY A 361 -1.31 -3.63 -26.95
CA GLY A 361 -0.96 -5.06 -26.86
C GLY A 361 0.14 -5.48 -27.83
N SER A 362 0.55 -6.74 -27.75
CA SER A 362 1.56 -7.37 -28.62
C SER A 362 2.89 -6.62 -28.72
N ALA A 363 3.25 -5.85 -27.69
CA ALA A 363 4.47 -5.05 -27.71
C ALA A 363 5.72 -5.94 -27.71
N LYS A 364 6.66 -5.64 -28.59
CA LYS A 364 8.03 -6.16 -28.57
C LYS A 364 8.86 -5.22 -27.71
N LEU A 365 8.87 -5.46 -26.41
CA LEU A 365 9.58 -4.62 -25.46
C LEU A 365 11.10 -4.73 -25.67
N HIS A 366 11.81 -3.63 -25.47
CA HIS A 366 13.26 -3.54 -25.55
C HIS A 366 13.86 -2.89 -24.30
N GLY A 367 15.18 -3.05 -24.12
CA GLY A 367 15.93 -2.45 -23.04
C GLY A 367 15.94 -0.90 -23.14
N ALA A 368 15.73 -0.23 -22.02
CA ALA A 368 15.86 1.22 -21.91
C ALA A 368 16.10 1.65 -20.46
N THR A 369 16.46 2.91 -20.26
CA THR A 369 16.48 3.56 -18.95
C THR A 369 15.21 4.40 -18.79
N VAL A 370 14.46 4.12 -17.74
CA VAL A 370 13.19 4.79 -17.40
C VAL A 370 13.21 5.28 -15.95
N THR A 371 12.30 6.18 -15.58
CA THR A 371 12.24 6.74 -14.22
C THR A 371 10.95 6.30 -13.54
N ALA A 372 11.03 5.85 -12.29
CA ALA A 372 9.86 5.50 -11.48
C ALA A 372 9.05 6.77 -11.15
N PRO A 373 7.80 6.90 -11.65
CA PRO A 373 6.98 8.07 -11.37
C PRO A 373 6.42 8.08 -9.93
N ASP A 374 6.19 6.91 -9.40
CA ASP A 374 5.67 6.65 -8.06
C ASP A 374 5.97 5.19 -7.64
N LEU A 375 5.48 4.79 -6.46
CA LEU A 375 5.67 3.45 -5.90
C LEU A 375 5.21 2.32 -6.83
N ARG A 376 3.96 2.36 -7.29
CA ARG A 376 3.33 1.24 -8.02
C ARG A 376 3.68 1.29 -9.51
N GLY A 377 3.75 2.51 -10.08
CA GLY A 377 4.27 2.70 -11.44
C GLY A 377 5.73 2.27 -11.57
N GLY A 378 6.57 2.57 -10.57
CA GLY A 378 7.95 2.09 -10.53
C GLY A 378 8.05 0.57 -10.48
N ALA A 379 7.26 -0.10 -9.63
CA ALA A 379 7.19 -1.55 -9.58
C ALA A 379 6.73 -2.15 -10.93
N ALA A 380 5.72 -1.56 -11.55
CA ALA A 380 5.23 -1.98 -12.87
C ALA A 380 6.30 -1.87 -13.96
N LEU A 381 7.15 -0.82 -13.94
CA LEU A 381 8.28 -0.68 -14.87
C LEU A 381 9.36 -1.74 -14.63
N VAL A 382 9.63 -2.12 -13.36
CA VAL A 382 10.51 -3.25 -13.03
C VAL A 382 9.95 -4.55 -13.60
N LEU A 383 8.64 -4.79 -13.46
CA LEU A 383 7.99 -5.97 -14.00
C LEU A 383 8.02 -5.99 -15.54
N ALA A 384 7.78 -4.85 -16.19
CA ALA A 384 7.90 -4.75 -17.65
C ALA A 384 9.29 -5.16 -18.14
N GLY A 385 10.34 -4.89 -17.33
CA GLY A 385 11.70 -5.34 -17.60
C GLY A 385 11.88 -6.87 -17.62
N LEU A 386 11.02 -7.64 -16.98
CA LEU A 386 11.04 -9.12 -17.08
C LEU A 386 10.56 -9.61 -18.46
N GLY A 387 9.73 -8.82 -19.15
CA GLY A 387 9.14 -9.15 -20.44
C GLY A 387 9.95 -8.67 -21.66
N VAL A 388 11.10 -8.00 -21.48
CA VAL A 388 11.95 -7.62 -22.60
C VAL A 388 12.67 -8.84 -23.16
N GLY A 389 13.14 -8.75 -24.41
CA GLY A 389 13.87 -9.83 -25.07
C GLY A 389 15.08 -10.32 -24.25
N HIS A 390 15.42 -11.59 -24.43
CA HIS A 390 16.54 -12.25 -23.74
C HIS A 390 17.83 -11.40 -23.84
N GLY A 391 18.50 -11.16 -22.72
CA GLY A 391 19.72 -10.36 -22.64
C GLY A 391 19.51 -8.84 -22.71
N SER A 392 18.30 -8.36 -23.02
CA SER A 392 17.97 -6.94 -22.95
C SER A 392 17.77 -6.51 -21.50
N CYS A 393 18.16 -5.27 -21.18
CA CYS A 393 18.16 -4.76 -19.81
C CYS A 393 17.32 -3.48 -19.71
N VAL A 394 16.46 -3.43 -18.67
CA VAL A 394 15.72 -2.22 -18.29
C VAL A 394 16.29 -1.69 -16.98
N ARG A 395 16.64 -0.40 -16.95
CA ARG A 395 17.09 0.30 -15.75
C ARG A 395 16.02 1.29 -15.30
N VAL A 396 15.45 1.05 -14.12
CA VAL A 396 14.45 1.92 -13.51
C VAL A 396 15.12 2.82 -12.48
N LEU A 397 15.27 4.10 -12.81
CA LEU A 397 15.82 5.14 -11.94
C LEU A 397 14.82 5.56 -10.88
N ASP A 398 15.30 6.28 -9.86
CA ASP A 398 14.53 6.79 -8.71
C ASP A 398 13.78 5.68 -7.95
N ALA A 399 14.46 4.55 -7.79
CA ALA A 399 13.93 3.38 -7.09
C ALA A 399 13.59 3.65 -5.59
N GLY A 400 13.97 4.82 -5.06
CA GLY A 400 13.53 5.30 -3.75
C GLY A 400 12.01 5.35 -3.60
N HIS A 401 11.26 5.59 -4.68
CA HIS A 401 9.81 5.48 -4.68
C HIS A 401 9.32 4.05 -4.42
N ILE A 402 9.98 3.06 -5.02
CA ILE A 402 9.63 1.63 -4.86
C ILE A 402 9.84 1.18 -3.41
N ARG A 403 10.90 1.65 -2.73
CA ARG A 403 11.21 1.33 -1.33
C ARG A 403 10.20 1.85 -0.30
N ARG A 404 9.25 2.65 -0.72
CA ARG A 404 8.11 3.05 0.12
C ARG A 404 7.12 1.91 0.38
N GLY A 405 7.11 0.88 -0.45
CA GLY A 405 6.17 -0.25 -0.35
C GLY A 405 6.80 -1.63 -0.55
N TYR A 406 8.05 -1.71 -0.99
CA TYR A 406 8.81 -2.94 -1.10
C TYR A 406 10.15 -2.79 -0.38
N ALA A 407 10.44 -3.67 0.57
CA ALA A 407 11.70 -3.63 1.31
C ALA A 407 12.89 -3.96 0.40
N ASP A 408 12.76 -5.00 -0.43
CA ASP A 408 13.76 -5.44 -1.41
C ASP A 408 13.13 -6.14 -2.61
N LEU A 409 12.44 -5.39 -3.49
CA LEU A 409 11.81 -5.95 -4.69
C LEU A 409 12.81 -6.69 -5.58
N ALA A 410 14.01 -6.15 -5.76
CA ALA A 410 15.04 -6.79 -6.58
C ALA A 410 15.52 -8.12 -5.98
N GLY A 411 15.71 -8.18 -4.66
CA GLY A 411 16.06 -9.41 -3.95
C GLY A 411 14.96 -10.45 -4.00
N ASP A 412 13.69 -10.02 -3.88
CA ASP A 412 12.53 -10.89 -4.00
C ASP A 412 12.45 -11.54 -5.39
N LEU A 413 12.61 -10.75 -6.44
CA LEU A 413 12.61 -11.24 -7.82
C LEU A 413 13.80 -12.16 -8.10
N ARG A 414 15.00 -11.86 -7.56
CA ARG A 414 16.17 -12.77 -7.67
C ARG A 414 15.94 -14.12 -7.01
N ARG A 415 15.29 -14.15 -5.84
CA ARG A 415 14.93 -15.43 -5.18
C ARG A 415 14.00 -16.29 -6.02
N LEU A 416 13.23 -15.67 -6.91
CA LEU A 416 12.39 -16.35 -7.87
C LEU A 416 13.09 -16.66 -9.20
N GLY A 417 14.37 -16.29 -9.38
CA GLY A 417 15.18 -16.60 -10.56
C GLY A 417 15.33 -15.47 -11.56
N ALA A 418 14.83 -14.26 -11.28
CA ALA A 418 15.08 -13.09 -12.14
C ALA A 418 16.54 -12.65 -12.08
N ASP A 419 17.10 -12.21 -13.22
CA ASP A 419 18.34 -11.41 -13.25
C ASP A 419 17.99 -9.95 -12.95
N CYS A 420 18.06 -9.59 -11.66
CA CYS A 420 17.65 -8.29 -11.16
C CYS A 420 18.63 -7.78 -10.10
N ARG A 421 19.03 -6.51 -10.19
CA ARG A 421 19.93 -5.88 -9.22
C ARG A 421 19.49 -4.48 -8.85
N ALA A 422 19.73 -4.09 -7.60
CA ALA A 422 19.60 -2.72 -7.12
C ALA A 422 20.98 -2.07 -7.01
N GLY A 423 21.07 -0.77 -7.31
CA GLY A 423 22.31 0.00 -7.23
C GLY A 423 22.08 1.49 -7.00
N ARG A 424 23.20 2.23 -6.94
CA ARG A 424 23.20 3.70 -6.88
C ARG A 424 24.10 4.26 -7.99
N THR A 425 23.63 5.25 -8.74
CA THR A 425 24.48 5.99 -9.69
C THR A 425 25.52 6.77 -8.92
N GLY A 426 26.80 6.65 -9.34
CA GLY A 426 27.92 7.34 -8.67
C GLY A 426 28.82 6.45 -7.81
N THR A 427 28.54 5.13 -7.65
CA THR A 427 29.42 4.20 -6.91
C THR A 427 30.30 3.32 -7.80
N GLU A 428 30.22 3.41 -9.13
CA GLU A 428 31.01 2.59 -10.07
C GLU A 428 32.44 3.11 -10.35
N ALA A 429 32.85 4.27 -9.81
CA ALA A 429 34.16 4.86 -10.05
C ALA A 429 35.33 4.24 -9.22
N GLY A 430 35.15 3.09 -8.57
CA GLY A 430 36.13 2.54 -7.64
C GLY A 430 36.61 1.12 -7.83
N ARG A 431 36.25 0.41 -8.93
CA ARG A 431 36.63 -1.01 -9.12
C ARG A 431 37.43 -1.37 -10.38
N GLN A 432 38.01 -0.39 -11.07
CA GLN A 432 39.03 -0.69 -12.08
C GLN A 432 40.30 0.06 -11.68
N THR A 433 41.14 -0.54 -10.87
CA THR A 433 42.62 -0.45 -10.87
C THR A 433 43.14 -1.18 -9.62
N LYS A 434 43.34 -2.48 -9.74
CA LYS A 434 44.39 -3.27 -9.07
C LYS A 434 44.49 -4.63 -9.74
N LYS A 435 45.10 -4.64 -10.90
CA LYS A 435 45.90 -5.75 -11.45
C LYS A 435 47.11 -5.11 -12.06
N LEU A 436 48.16 -5.09 -11.31
CA LEU A 436 49.57 -5.13 -11.72
C LEU A 436 50.26 -5.98 -10.69
#